data_d41717bba4830c9814148e747192f21f
#
_entry.id   d41717bba4830c9814148e747192f21f
#
_cell.length_a   1.000
_cell.length_b   1.000
_cell.length_c   1.000
_cell.angle_alpha   90.00
_cell.angle_beta   90.00
_cell.angle_gamma   90.00
#
_symmetry.space_group_name_H-M   'P 1'
#
loop_
_entity.id
_entity.type
_entity.pdbx_description
1 polymer ?
#
loop_
_entity_poly.entity_id
_entity_poly.type
_entity_poly.pdbx_seq_one_letter_code
_entity_poly.pdbx_strand_id
1 'polypeptide(L)'
;KMISSVMKYKGFYIARYEAGLDKTSKAIVFKNASIEKNNTITTNANNNETMNWYGLYKKIKTFTVGNDKIVSSMIWGCQYDAMMNWMAKNDKLIGKPDNSKINSDPNGITGISPDDVLNNIFDLYGCHREWTIEANLTNYRSRRGSDYGQLSLYPTFRGQDSPSSTDPAYSSRATLYIK
;
A
#
# COMPACT_ATOMS: atom_id res chain seq x y z
N LYS A 1 13.05 -12.39 10.30
CA LYS A 1 13.25 -12.85 8.90
C LYS A 1 13.47 -11.67 7.93
N MET A 2 12.55 -10.72 7.83
CA MET A 2 12.70 -9.57 6.93
C MET A 2 14.00 -8.79 7.18
N ILE A 3 14.25 -8.34 8.39
CA ILE A 3 15.47 -7.60 8.74
C ILE A 3 16.74 -8.38 8.37
N SER A 4 16.79 -9.67 8.73
CA SER A 4 17.94 -10.52 8.41
C SER A 4 18.16 -10.64 6.90
N SER A 5 17.08 -10.75 6.11
CA SER A 5 17.14 -10.76 4.66
C SER A 5 17.70 -9.44 4.11
N VAL A 6 17.12 -8.31 4.55
CA VAL A 6 17.57 -6.98 4.11
C VAL A 6 19.04 -6.74 4.42
N MET A 7 19.49 -7.15 5.59
CA MET A 7 20.92 -7.03 5.96
C MET A 7 21.82 -7.91 5.09
N LYS A 8 21.40 -9.14 4.80
CA LYS A 8 22.16 -10.09 3.98
C LYS A 8 22.21 -9.67 2.51
N TYR A 9 21.07 -9.32 1.93
CA TYR A 9 20.94 -9.04 0.49
C TYR A 9 20.94 -7.55 0.15
N LYS A 10 21.12 -6.68 1.16
CA LYS A 10 21.26 -5.22 1.02
C LYS A 10 20.07 -4.51 0.43
N GLY A 11 18.88 -5.10 0.53
CA GLY A 11 17.67 -4.45 0.04
C GLY A 11 16.41 -5.30 0.12
N PHE A 12 15.35 -4.73 -0.37
CA PHE A 12 14.03 -5.35 -0.55
C PHE A 12 13.38 -4.73 -1.79
N TYR A 13 12.37 -5.40 -2.33
CA TYR A 13 11.59 -4.90 -3.45
C TYR A 13 10.27 -4.32 -2.96
N ILE A 14 9.79 -3.29 -3.63
CA ILE A 14 8.49 -2.65 -3.37
C ILE A 14 7.63 -2.78 -4.62
N ALA A 15 6.36 -3.11 -4.44
CA ALA A 15 5.40 -3.12 -5.53
C ALA A 15 5.23 -1.71 -6.13
N ARG A 16 5.18 -1.64 -7.45
CA ARG A 16 4.99 -0.37 -8.17
C ARG A 16 3.63 0.25 -7.91
N TYR A 17 2.62 -0.58 -7.71
CA TYR A 17 1.23 -0.20 -7.51
C TYR A 17 0.75 -0.62 -6.12
N GLU A 18 -0.24 0.08 -5.64
CA GLU A 18 -1.01 -0.34 -4.48
C GLU A 18 -1.79 -1.62 -4.77
N ALA A 19 -2.17 -2.32 -3.71
CA ALA A 19 -2.96 -3.53 -3.82
C ALA A 19 -4.44 -3.22 -4.08
N GLY A 20 -5.04 -3.97 -4.99
CA GLY A 20 -6.47 -3.98 -5.22
C GLY A 20 -7.00 -5.41 -5.31
N LEU A 21 -8.27 -5.56 -5.59
CA LEU A 21 -8.89 -6.87 -5.83
C LEU A 21 -9.34 -7.00 -7.28
N ASP A 22 -9.06 -8.15 -7.86
CA ASP A 22 -9.74 -8.55 -9.09
C ASP A 22 -11.24 -8.72 -8.83
N LYS A 23 -12.06 -8.12 -9.67
CA LYS A 23 -13.52 -8.07 -9.49
C LYS A 23 -14.17 -9.45 -9.46
N THR A 24 -13.65 -10.36 -10.22
CA THR A 24 -14.23 -11.70 -10.43
C THR A 24 -13.67 -12.71 -9.44
N SER A 25 -12.35 -12.86 -9.42
CA SER A 25 -11.69 -13.87 -8.61
C SER A 25 -11.51 -13.48 -7.15
N LYS A 26 -11.70 -12.18 -6.83
CA LYS A 26 -11.37 -11.59 -5.52
C LYS A 26 -9.92 -11.82 -5.09
N ALA A 27 -9.06 -12.17 -6.05
CA ALA A 27 -7.63 -12.27 -5.82
C ALA A 27 -7.00 -10.90 -5.68
N ILE A 28 -5.91 -10.82 -4.92
CA ILE A 28 -5.14 -9.58 -4.83
C ILE A 28 -4.39 -9.33 -6.13
N VAL A 29 -4.45 -8.12 -6.61
CA VAL A 29 -3.76 -7.65 -7.82
C VAL A 29 -3.07 -6.32 -7.55
N PHE A 30 -2.03 -6.02 -8.33
CA PHE A 30 -1.16 -4.85 -8.12
C PHE A 30 -1.03 -3.97 -9.37
N LYS A 31 -1.97 -4.04 -10.28
CA LYS A 31 -1.95 -3.21 -11.49
C LYS A 31 -3.36 -2.94 -11.97
N ASN A 32 -3.66 -1.69 -12.24
CA ASN A 32 -4.97 -1.25 -12.74
C ASN A 32 -6.14 -1.86 -11.93
N ALA A 33 -5.92 -2.00 -10.65
CA ALA A 33 -6.87 -2.60 -9.73
C ALA A 33 -7.64 -1.51 -9.02
N SER A 34 -8.94 -1.68 -8.90
CA SER A 34 -9.76 -0.83 -8.05
C SER A 34 -10.07 -1.52 -6.73
N ILE A 35 -10.20 -0.71 -5.69
CA ILE A 35 -10.92 -1.09 -4.50
C ILE A 35 -12.34 -0.60 -4.73
N GLU A 36 -13.24 -1.50 -5.12
CA GLU A 36 -14.61 -1.08 -5.39
C GLU A 36 -15.24 -0.43 -4.14
N LYS A 37 -15.79 0.77 -4.32
CA LYS A 37 -16.58 1.49 -3.31
C LYS A 37 -17.70 0.63 -2.68
N ASN A 38 -18.17 -0.35 -3.42
CA ASN A 38 -19.26 -1.24 -3.05
C ASN A 38 -18.80 -2.65 -2.69
N ASN A 39 -17.52 -2.89 -2.54
CA ASN A 39 -17.12 -4.06 -1.78
C ASN A 39 -17.54 -3.81 -0.34
N THR A 40 -18.82 -3.85 -0.11
CA THR A 40 -19.43 -4.20 1.15
C THR A 40 -18.95 -5.60 1.48
N ILE A 41 -17.69 -5.65 1.73
CA ILE A 41 -17.01 -6.80 2.24
C ILE A 41 -17.52 -6.88 3.65
N THR A 42 -18.48 -7.76 3.73
CA THR A 42 -19.18 -8.14 4.93
C THR A 42 -18.26 -8.07 6.15
N THR A 43 -18.70 -7.36 7.09
CA THR A 43 -18.24 -6.98 8.41
C THR A 43 -17.63 -8.07 9.29
N ASN A 44 -17.09 -9.13 8.74
CA ASN A 44 -16.46 -10.17 9.51
C ASN A 44 -14.96 -9.89 9.61
N ALA A 45 -14.53 -9.36 10.74
CA ALA A 45 -13.12 -9.05 11.03
C ALA A 45 -12.15 -10.23 10.80
N ASN A 46 -12.67 -11.43 10.67
CA ASN A 46 -11.92 -12.66 10.39
C ASN A 46 -12.00 -13.11 8.93
N ASN A 47 -12.75 -12.41 8.07
CA ASN A 47 -12.90 -12.82 6.69
C ASN A 47 -11.69 -12.38 5.86
N ASN A 48 -11.04 -13.33 5.19
CA ASN A 48 -9.90 -13.10 4.30
C ASN A 48 -10.24 -12.24 3.07
N GLU A 49 -11.50 -11.91 2.89
CA GLU A 49 -12.01 -11.18 1.74
C GLU A 49 -12.17 -9.67 1.99
N THR A 50 -11.99 -9.23 3.24
CA THR A 50 -12.12 -7.81 3.60
C THR A 50 -10.89 -7.01 3.16
N MET A 51 -11.11 -5.83 2.59
CA MET A 51 -10.07 -4.85 2.29
C MET A 51 -9.71 -4.00 3.52
N ASN A 52 -9.85 -4.55 4.72
CA ASN A 52 -9.29 -4.01 5.94
C ASN A 52 -7.84 -4.49 6.11
N TRP A 53 -7.18 -4.03 7.16
CA TRP A 53 -5.80 -4.40 7.45
C TRP A 53 -5.60 -5.93 7.50
N TYR A 54 -6.52 -6.68 8.13
CA TYR A 54 -6.40 -8.13 8.28
C TYR A 54 -6.49 -8.87 6.94
N GLY A 55 -7.45 -8.51 6.11
CA GLY A 55 -7.63 -9.13 4.80
C GLY A 55 -6.46 -8.83 3.87
N LEU A 56 -6.03 -7.57 3.80
CA LEU A 56 -4.85 -7.17 3.03
C LEU A 56 -3.59 -7.87 3.51
N TYR A 57 -3.36 -7.91 4.82
CA TYR A 57 -2.20 -8.61 5.40
C TYR A 57 -2.14 -10.07 5.00
N LYS A 58 -3.27 -10.79 5.11
CA LYS A 58 -3.34 -12.20 4.73
C LYS A 58 -3.11 -12.40 3.23
N LYS A 59 -3.82 -11.63 2.40
CA LYS A 59 -3.75 -11.77 0.93
C LYS A 59 -2.36 -11.39 0.38
N ILE A 60 -1.78 -10.30 0.82
CA ILE A 60 -0.43 -9.90 0.38
C ILE A 60 0.60 -10.95 0.81
N LYS A 61 0.47 -11.51 1.99
CA LYS A 61 1.40 -12.52 2.49
C LYS A 61 1.36 -13.83 1.70
N THR A 62 0.23 -14.14 1.07
CA THR A 62 0.08 -15.34 0.23
C THR A 62 0.42 -15.10 -1.23
N PHE A 63 0.67 -13.85 -1.62
CA PHE A 63 1.09 -13.55 -2.97
C PHE A 63 2.44 -14.20 -3.27
N THR A 64 2.51 -14.96 -4.35
CA THR A 64 3.71 -15.67 -4.79
C THR A 64 4.17 -15.14 -6.14
N VAL A 65 5.47 -15.06 -6.30
CA VAL A 65 6.11 -14.67 -7.57
C VAL A 65 6.69 -15.88 -8.31
N GLY A 66 6.17 -17.07 -8.02
CA GLY A 66 6.67 -18.31 -8.63
C GLY A 66 8.02 -18.80 -8.11
N ASN A 67 8.49 -18.26 -6.99
CA ASN A 67 9.77 -18.64 -6.40
C ASN A 67 9.64 -18.77 -4.87
N ASP A 68 9.89 -19.95 -4.35
CA ASP A 68 9.79 -20.29 -2.93
C ASP A 68 10.83 -19.60 -2.04
N LYS A 69 11.89 -19.07 -2.63
CA LYS A 69 12.91 -18.26 -1.94
C LYS A 69 12.49 -16.82 -1.72
N ILE A 70 11.40 -16.40 -2.34
CA ILE A 70 10.90 -15.03 -2.19
C ILE A 70 9.68 -15.04 -1.27
N VAL A 71 9.67 -14.10 -0.34
CA VAL A 71 8.55 -13.89 0.58
C VAL A 71 7.88 -12.57 0.28
N SER A 72 6.56 -12.61 0.12
CA SER A 72 5.72 -11.42 0.07
C SER A 72 5.29 -10.99 1.48
N SER A 73 5.20 -9.72 1.70
CA SER A 73 4.72 -9.10 2.94
C SER A 73 4.01 -7.80 2.62
N MET A 74 3.03 -7.45 3.43
CA MET A 74 2.58 -6.06 3.51
C MET A 74 3.78 -5.20 3.90
N ILE A 75 3.85 -3.97 3.38
CA ILE A 75 4.93 -3.03 3.68
C ILE A 75 5.04 -2.75 5.18
N TRP A 76 6.26 -2.73 5.71
CA TRP A 76 6.53 -2.29 7.09
C TRP A 76 6.67 -0.77 7.14
N GLY A 77 6.34 -0.15 8.26
CA GLY A 77 6.54 1.29 8.44
C GLY A 77 7.98 1.71 8.15
N CYS A 78 8.96 0.96 8.66
CA CYS A 78 10.39 1.24 8.41
C CYS A 78 10.79 1.06 6.93
N GLN A 79 10.15 0.17 6.18
CA GLN A 79 10.37 0.05 4.73
C GLN A 79 9.78 1.25 3.98
N TYR A 80 8.61 1.70 4.42
CA TYR A 80 7.99 2.91 3.88
C TYR A 80 8.88 4.14 4.12
N ASP A 81 9.37 4.31 5.34
CA ASP A 81 10.29 5.40 5.69
C ASP A 81 11.62 5.31 4.90
N ALA A 82 12.16 4.11 4.71
CA ALA A 82 13.34 3.90 3.90
C ALA A 82 13.12 4.28 2.42
N MET A 83 11.94 3.94 1.88
CA MET A 83 11.53 4.35 0.52
C MET A 83 11.47 5.87 0.41
N MET A 84 10.79 6.55 1.36
CA MET A 84 10.68 8.01 1.35
C MET A 84 12.06 8.69 1.48
N ASN A 85 12.91 8.20 2.36
CA ASN A 85 14.27 8.73 2.53
C ASN A 85 15.13 8.52 1.27
N TRP A 86 14.98 7.38 0.61
CA TRP A 86 15.68 7.13 -0.64
C TRP A 86 15.21 8.08 -1.76
N MET A 87 13.91 8.32 -1.87
CA MET A 87 13.36 9.27 -2.82
C MET A 87 13.86 10.69 -2.55
N ALA A 88 13.85 11.12 -1.30
CA ALA A 88 14.35 12.45 -0.91
C ALA A 88 15.82 12.65 -1.26
N LYS A 89 16.66 11.63 -1.05
CA LYS A 89 18.09 11.69 -1.39
C LYS A 89 18.37 11.75 -2.89
N ASN A 90 17.41 11.32 -3.71
CA ASN A 90 17.54 11.33 -5.17
C ASN A 90 16.75 12.48 -5.82
N ASP A 91 16.51 13.57 -5.05
CA ASP A 91 15.79 14.79 -5.47
C ASP A 91 14.38 14.55 -6.00
N LYS A 92 13.83 13.42 -5.67
CA LYS A 92 12.42 13.10 -6.00
C LYS A 92 11.55 13.39 -4.80
N LEU A 93 11.37 14.69 -4.55
CA LEU A 93 10.69 14.99 -3.48
C LEU A 93 9.43 15.40 -3.51
N ILE A 94 8.90 15.11 -2.75
CA ILE A 94 8.11 14.91 -1.66
C ILE A 94 7.54 16.21 -1.11
N GLY A 95 7.50 17.24 -1.92
CA GLY A 95 6.67 18.41 -1.71
C GLY A 95 5.20 18.07 -1.99
N LYS A 96 4.32 18.98 -1.66
CA LYS A 96 2.92 18.89 -2.08
C LYS A 96 2.86 18.91 -3.61
N PRO A 97 2.36 17.85 -4.26
CA PRO A 97 2.27 17.86 -5.71
C PRO A 97 1.22 18.87 -6.17
N ASP A 98 1.28 19.21 -7.42
CA ASP A 98 0.16 19.84 -8.12
C ASP A 98 -1.03 18.87 -8.07
N ASN A 99 -2.14 19.30 -7.50
CA ASN A 99 -3.35 18.49 -7.35
C ASN A 99 -3.85 17.90 -8.68
N SER A 100 -3.55 18.55 -9.81
CA SER A 100 -3.92 18.05 -11.15
C SER A 100 -3.19 16.77 -11.55
N LYS A 101 -2.09 16.43 -10.89
CA LYS A 101 -1.24 15.28 -11.19
C LYS A 101 -1.49 14.09 -10.26
N ILE A 102 -2.22 14.30 -9.18
CA ILE A 102 -2.53 13.27 -8.20
C ILE A 102 -3.60 12.33 -8.75
N ASN A 103 -3.48 11.06 -8.44
CA ASN A 103 -4.55 10.10 -8.69
C ASN A 103 -5.74 10.37 -7.77
N SER A 104 -6.66 11.19 -8.26
CA SER A 104 -7.88 11.59 -7.54
C SER A 104 -9.12 10.80 -8.01
N ASP A 105 -8.93 9.69 -8.72
CA ASP A 105 -10.04 8.86 -9.17
C ASP A 105 -10.81 8.27 -7.98
N PRO A 106 -12.10 8.63 -7.81
CA PRO A 106 -12.91 8.12 -6.72
C PRO A 106 -13.21 6.62 -6.82
N ASN A 107 -12.92 5.99 -7.96
CA ASN A 107 -12.99 4.53 -8.11
C ASN A 107 -11.73 3.84 -7.58
N GLY A 108 -10.70 4.61 -7.24
CA GLY A 108 -9.47 4.09 -6.69
C GLY A 108 -8.73 3.13 -7.62
N ILE A 109 -8.68 3.45 -8.92
CA ILE A 109 -7.92 2.63 -9.88
C ILE A 109 -6.45 2.95 -9.75
N THR A 110 -5.66 1.97 -9.35
CA THR A 110 -4.22 2.13 -9.15
C THR A 110 -3.48 2.32 -10.47
N GLY A 111 -2.55 3.28 -10.49
CA GLY A 111 -1.72 3.55 -11.66
C GLY A 111 -2.41 4.21 -12.84
N ILE A 112 -3.61 4.76 -12.66
CA ILE A 112 -4.34 5.43 -13.74
C ILE A 112 -3.75 6.80 -14.08
N SER A 113 -3.18 7.49 -13.10
CA SER A 113 -2.53 8.78 -13.31
C SER A 113 -1.08 8.58 -13.75
N PRO A 114 -0.71 8.97 -14.97
CA PRO A 114 0.67 8.85 -15.44
C PRO A 114 1.62 9.82 -14.73
N ASP A 115 1.07 10.85 -14.09
CA ASP A 115 1.83 11.91 -13.42
C ASP A 115 2.01 11.64 -11.91
N ASP A 116 1.18 10.78 -11.30
CA ASP A 116 1.35 10.34 -9.91
C ASP A 116 2.33 9.17 -9.84
N VAL A 117 3.55 9.42 -10.28
CA VAL A 117 4.61 8.42 -10.30
C VAL A 117 5.96 9.00 -9.89
N LEU A 118 6.61 8.36 -8.93
CA LEU A 118 7.97 8.66 -8.51
C LEU A 118 8.84 7.41 -8.58
N ASN A 119 9.93 7.43 -9.35
CA ASN A 119 10.85 6.30 -9.49
C ASN A 119 10.14 4.97 -9.80
N ASN A 120 9.16 4.98 -10.70
CA ASN A 120 8.30 3.84 -11.05
C ASN A 120 7.38 3.35 -9.92
N ILE A 121 7.18 4.10 -8.86
CA ILE A 121 6.18 3.83 -7.82
C ILE A 121 5.02 4.79 -8.04
N PHE A 122 3.85 4.24 -8.23
CA PHE A 122 2.61 4.97 -8.53
C PHE A 122 1.81 5.25 -7.27
N ASP A 123 0.96 6.27 -7.33
CA ASP A 123 -0.08 6.59 -6.35
C ASP A 123 0.47 6.90 -4.93
N LEU A 124 1.63 7.54 -4.87
CA LEU A 124 2.17 7.95 -3.56
C LEU A 124 1.49 9.20 -2.99
N TYR A 125 0.89 10.00 -3.86
CA TYR A 125 0.23 11.27 -3.49
C TYR A 125 -1.29 11.16 -3.44
N GLY A 126 -1.87 10.12 -4.04
CA GLY A 126 -3.31 9.96 -4.13
C GLY A 126 -3.75 8.51 -4.08
N CYS A 127 -4.85 8.18 -4.73
CA CYS A 127 -5.48 6.89 -4.78
C CYS A 127 -5.90 6.39 -3.39
N HIS A 128 -5.03 5.73 -2.63
CA HIS A 128 -5.39 5.19 -1.32
C HIS A 128 -4.31 5.46 -0.28
N ARG A 129 -4.72 5.59 0.97
CA ARG A 129 -3.80 5.47 2.10
C ARG A 129 -3.36 4.04 2.27
N GLU A 130 -2.09 3.86 2.50
CA GLU A 130 -1.49 2.54 2.57
C GLU A 130 -1.36 2.05 4.01
N TRP A 131 -2.06 0.98 4.35
CA TRP A 131 -1.83 0.23 5.57
C TRP A 131 -0.40 -0.31 5.62
N THR A 132 0.19 -0.24 6.79
CA THR A 132 1.49 -0.87 7.07
C THR A 132 1.36 -1.91 8.18
N ILE A 133 2.38 -2.76 8.35
CA ILE A 133 2.45 -3.70 9.49
C ILE A 133 2.70 -2.97 10.81
N GLU A 134 3.03 -1.69 10.73
CA GLU A 134 3.33 -0.90 11.90
C GLU A 134 2.13 -0.78 12.85
N ALA A 135 2.35 -1.19 14.09
CA ALA A 135 1.38 -0.94 15.16
C ALA A 135 1.53 0.48 15.68
N ASN A 136 0.42 1.16 15.85
CA ASN A 136 0.35 2.41 16.58
C ASN A 136 -0.63 2.22 17.74
N LEU A 137 -0.12 2.16 18.95
CA LEU A 137 -0.87 1.71 20.13
C LEU A 137 -1.33 0.24 20.01
N THR A 138 -2.00 -0.27 21.03
CA THR A 138 -2.42 -1.67 21.09
C THR A 138 -3.45 -2.05 20.04
N ASN A 139 -4.35 -1.12 19.71
CA ASN A 139 -5.57 -1.39 18.93
C ASN A 139 -5.57 -0.76 17.53
N TYR A 140 -4.50 -0.06 17.15
CA TYR A 140 -4.43 0.67 15.88
C TYR A 140 -3.28 0.19 15.00
N ARG A 141 -3.45 0.39 13.69
CA ARG A 141 -2.39 0.20 12.69
C ARG A 141 -2.13 1.52 11.98
N SER A 142 -0.87 1.71 11.58
CA SER A 142 -0.48 2.93 10.87
C SER A 142 -0.86 2.85 9.40
N ARG A 143 -1.36 3.98 8.91
CA ARG A 143 -1.61 4.26 7.49
C ARG A 143 -0.65 5.35 7.03
N ARG A 144 -0.21 5.26 5.80
CA ARG A 144 0.72 6.19 5.18
C ARG A 144 0.13 6.83 3.94
N GLY A 145 0.63 8.01 3.60
CA GLY A 145 0.25 8.70 2.38
C GLY A 145 -1.10 9.41 2.45
N SER A 146 -1.56 9.82 1.30
CA SER A 146 -2.81 10.52 1.06
C SER A 146 -3.82 9.58 0.39
N ASP A 147 -5.01 10.08 0.09
CA ASP A 147 -6.03 9.38 -0.67
C ASP A 147 -6.71 10.32 -1.67
N TYR A 148 -7.54 9.75 -2.55
CA TYR A 148 -8.24 10.49 -3.61
C TYR A 148 -9.15 11.62 -3.08
N GLY A 149 -9.57 11.56 -1.83
CA GLY A 149 -10.45 12.55 -1.19
C GLY A 149 -9.70 13.57 -0.32
N GLN A 150 -8.43 13.35 -0.02
CA GLN A 150 -7.62 14.21 0.86
C GLN A 150 -6.27 14.57 0.24
N LEU A 151 -6.32 15.20 -0.92
CA LEU A 151 -5.14 15.59 -1.71
C LEU A 151 -4.22 16.62 -1.04
N SER A 152 -4.54 17.07 0.17
CA SER A 152 -3.71 18.00 0.96
C SER A 152 -2.63 17.31 1.78
N LEU A 153 -2.69 15.99 1.92
CA LEU A 153 -1.72 15.25 2.70
C LEU A 153 -0.48 14.92 1.87
N TYR A 154 0.64 14.77 2.57
CA TYR A 154 1.91 14.39 1.95
C TYR A 154 2.07 12.87 1.92
N PRO A 155 2.87 12.31 1.00
CA PRO A 155 3.21 10.89 1.02
C PRO A 155 3.80 10.43 2.35
N THR A 156 4.47 11.34 3.05
CA THR A 156 5.06 11.08 4.37
C THR A 156 4.04 11.08 5.51
N PHE A 157 2.77 11.47 5.24
CA PHE A 157 1.75 11.50 6.28
C PHE A 157 1.59 10.14 6.95
N ARG A 158 1.42 10.17 8.27
CA ARG A 158 1.26 8.99 9.11
C ARG A 158 0.01 9.15 9.96
N GLY A 159 -1.03 8.45 9.57
CA GLY A 159 -2.27 8.34 10.33
C GLY A 159 -2.40 6.99 11.01
N GLN A 160 -3.50 6.78 11.71
CA GLN A 160 -3.82 5.52 12.35
C GLN A 160 -5.31 5.22 12.24
N ASP A 161 -5.65 3.94 12.26
CA ASP A 161 -7.05 3.51 12.37
C ASP A 161 -7.16 2.10 12.96
N SER A 162 -8.39 1.69 13.30
CA SER A 162 -8.66 0.32 13.69
C SER A 162 -8.34 -0.64 12.55
N PRO A 163 -7.64 -1.76 12.78
CA PRO A 163 -7.35 -2.72 11.74
C PRO A 163 -8.59 -3.39 11.13
N SER A 164 -9.75 -3.24 11.77
CA SER A 164 -11.04 -3.70 11.25
C SER A 164 -11.77 -2.65 10.41
N SER A 165 -11.29 -1.40 10.37
CA SER A 165 -11.90 -0.35 9.56
C SER A 165 -11.86 -0.73 8.08
N THR A 166 -13.01 -0.61 7.43
CA THR A 166 -13.17 -0.77 5.99
C THR A 166 -13.44 0.60 5.40
N ASP A 167 -12.58 1.04 4.51
CA ASP A 167 -12.75 2.31 3.82
C ASP A 167 -12.27 2.13 2.37
N PRO A 168 -13.03 2.55 1.37
CA PRO A 168 -12.61 2.47 -0.02
C PRO A 168 -11.35 3.28 -0.33
N ALA A 169 -10.97 4.20 0.57
CA ALA A 169 -9.74 4.96 0.47
C ALA A 169 -8.51 4.27 1.11
N TYR A 170 -8.63 3.01 1.53
CA TYR A 170 -7.54 2.29 2.18
C TYR A 170 -7.08 1.09 1.36
N SER A 171 -5.81 1.04 1.11
CA SER A 171 -5.12 -0.07 0.48
C SER A 171 -3.86 -0.45 1.25
N SER A 172 -2.93 -1.06 0.60
CA SER A 172 -1.57 -1.34 1.08
C SER A 172 -0.66 -1.62 -0.10
N ARG A 173 0.62 -1.72 0.17
CA ARG A 173 1.63 -2.05 -0.82
C ARG A 173 2.38 -3.32 -0.42
N ALA A 174 2.64 -4.19 -1.38
CA ALA A 174 3.45 -5.36 -1.13
C ALA A 174 4.94 -5.02 -1.15
N THR A 175 5.69 -5.72 -0.31
CA THR A 175 7.15 -5.79 -0.40
C THR A 175 7.58 -7.24 -0.56
N LEU A 176 8.71 -7.45 -1.24
CA LEU A 176 9.30 -8.77 -1.42
C LEU A 176 10.71 -8.77 -0.83
N TYR A 177 11.07 -9.86 -0.19
CA TYR A 177 12.41 -10.10 0.30
C TYR A 177 12.81 -11.57 0.13
N ILE A 178 14.11 -11.82 0.10
CA ILE A 178 14.66 -13.16 -0.10
C ILE A 178 14.75 -13.88 1.24
N LYS A 179 14.39 -15.16 1.29
CA LYS A 179 14.56 -16.01 2.49
C LYS A 179 16.02 -16.23 2.85
#